data_59d7ed6b3cf0b9fcc6595ddeea91cfa3
#
_entry.id   59d7ed6b3cf0b9fcc6595ddeea91cfa3
#
_cell.length_a   1.000
_cell.length_b   1.000
_cell.length_c   1.000
_cell.angle_alpha   90.00
_cell.angle_beta   90.00
_cell.angle_gamma   90.00
#
_symmetry.space_group_name_H-M   'P 1'
#
loop_
_entity.id
_entity.type
_entity.pdbx_description
1 polymer ?
#
loop_
_entity_poly.entity_id
_entity_poly.type
_entity_poly.pdbx_seq_one_letter_code
_entity_poly.pdbx_strand_id
1 'polypeptide(L)'
;MCIRDSATTIVSDGEKRAQSIVDEAKAQAQVEADRIIENARAEAAQEMQRAREALRNEVAALAVAGAEQILAREVDKTAHAAMLEQLKAKL
;
A
#
# COMPACT_ATOMS: atom_id res chain seq x y z
N MET A 1 16.22 58.32 -31.42
CA MET A 1 14.90 57.73 -31.16
C MET A 1 14.87 56.25 -31.37
N CYS A 2 15.46 55.72 -32.45
CA CYS A 2 15.49 54.29 -32.70
C CYS A 2 16.16 53.46 -31.61
N ILE A 3 17.23 53.97 -31.00
CA ILE A 3 17.98 53.28 -29.93
C ILE A 3 17.12 53.10 -28.68
N ARG A 4 16.33 54.09 -28.34
CA ARG A 4 15.47 54.07 -27.16
C ARG A 4 14.30 53.06 -27.36
N ASP A 5 13.72 53.07 -28.53
CA ASP A 5 12.66 52.14 -28.90
C ASP A 5 13.17 50.71 -28.98
N SER A 6 14.39 50.53 -29.54
CA SER A 6 15.06 49.22 -29.58
C SER A 6 15.36 48.69 -28.21
N ALA A 7 15.86 49.54 -27.28
CA ALA A 7 16.12 49.14 -25.89
C ALA A 7 14.84 48.72 -25.17
N THR A 8 13.75 49.49 -25.36
CA THR A 8 12.45 49.16 -24.77
C THR A 8 11.93 47.83 -25.31
N THR A 9 12.07 47.57 -26.59
CA THR A 9 11.65 46.31 -27.22
C THR A 9 12.46 45.14 -26.70
N ILE A 10 13.78 45.28 -26.53
CA ILE A 10 14.67 44.26 -26.00
C ILE A 10 14.28 43.90 -24.56
N VAL A 11 14.02 44.91 -23.73
CA VAL A 11 13.59 44.70 -22.34
C VAL A 11 12.24 44.01 -22.30
N SER A 12 11.28 44.46 -23.11
CA SER A 12 9.96 43.87 -23.18
C SER A 12 10.00 42.39 -23.64
N ASP A 13 10.81 42.09 -24.66
CA ASP A 13 11.01 40.72 -25.14
C ASP A 13 11.70 39.87 -24.09
N GLY A 14 12.67 40.42 -23.37
CA GLY A 14 13.33 39.75 -22.25
C GLY A 14 12.37 39.40 -21.14
N GLU A 15 11.49 40.32 -20.78
CA GLU A 15 10.45 40.08 -19.76
C GLU A 15 9.48 39.02 -20.19
N LYS A 16 9.05 39.02 -21.45
CA LYS A 16 8.16 37.98 -22.01
C LYS A 16 8.83 36.63 -22.00
N ARG A 17 10.09 36.54 -22.37
CA ARG A 17 10.88 35.31 -22.32
C ARG A 17 11.00 34.79 -20.89
N ALA A 18 11.30 35.69 -19.96
CA ALA A 18 11.43 35.34 -18.56
C ALA A 18 10.10 34.76 -18.01
N GLN A 19 9.00 35.41 -18.35
CA GLN A 19 7.67 34.96 -17.95
C GLN A 19 7.34 33.60 -18.56
N SER A 20 7.68 33.42 -19.83
CA SER A 20 7.48 32.14 -20.53
C SER A 20 8.28 31.01 -19.88
N ILE A 21 9.55 31.28 -19.52
CA ILE A 21 10.39 30.29 -18.83
C ILE A 21 9.81 29.93 -17.45
N VAL A 22 9.34 30.91 -16.71
CA VAL A 22 8.72 30.68 -15.40
C VAL A 22 7.45 29.86 -15.54
N ASP A 23 6.59 30.19 -16.50
CA ASP A 23 5.34 29.49 -16.75
C ASP A 23 5.60 28.03 -17.17
N GLU A 24 6.59 27.82 -18.03
CA GLU A 24 6.99 26.50 -18.46
C GLU A 24 7.56 25.67 -17.31
N ALA A 25 8.41 26.29 -16.47
CA ALA A 25 8.96 25.63 -15.30
C ALA A 25 7.86 25.24 -14.29
N LYS A 26 6.87 26.12 -14.10
CA LYS A 26 5.71 25.81 -13.25
C LYS A 26 4.89 24.65 -13.80
N ALA A 27 4.66 24.64 -15.10
CA ALA A 27 3.92 23.55 -15.75
C ALA A 27 4.65 22.23 -15.61
N GLN A 28 5.96 22.20 -15.83
CA GLN A 28 6.79 21.00 -15.66
C GLN A 28 6.81 20.54 -14.21
N ALA A 29 6.93 21.47 -13.27
CA ALA A 29 6.90 21.14 -11.83
C ALA A 29 5.57 20.53 -11.43
N GLN A 30 4.46 21.03 -11.98
CA GLN A 30 3.14 20.49 -11.70
C GLN A 30 2.99 19.06 -12.23
N VAL A 31 3.44 18.82 -13.46
CA VAL A 31 3.42 17.48 -14.07
C VAL A 31 4.26 16.51 -13.25
N GLU A 32 5.46 16.93 -12.83
CA GLU A 32 6.34 16.10 -12.01
C GLU A 32 5.75 15.82 -10.63
N ALA A 33 5.14 16.82 -10.00
CA ALA A 33 4.47 16.66 -8.71
C ALA A 33 3.30 15.66 -8.83
N ASP A 34 2.50 15.79 -9.87
CA ASP A 34 1.37 14.87 -10.11
C ASP A 34 1.85 13.44 -10.33
N ARG A 35 2.96 13.27 -11.06
CA ARG A 35 3.57 11.97 -11.29
C ARG A 35 4.06 11.34 -9.99
N ILE A 36 4.71 12.12 -9.14
CA ILE A 36 5.21 11.67 -7.84
C ILE A 36 4.04 11.25 -6.94
N ILE A 37 2.98 12.03 -6.89
CA ILE A 37 1.80 11.73 -6.09
C ILE A 37 1.12 10.45 -6.59
N GLU A 38 0.97 10.31 -7.90
CA GLU A 38 0.36 9.13 -8.50
C GLU A 38 1.17 7.87 -8.21
N ASN A 39 2.50 7.94 -8.35
CA ASN A 39 3.39 6.84 -8.03
C ASN A 39 3.32 6.48 -6.53
N ALA A 40 3.29 7.48 -5.66
CA ALA A 40 3.18 7.26 -4.22
C ALA A 40 1.85 6.58 -3.85
N ARG A 41 0.76 6.97 -4.49
CA ARG A 41 -0.55 6.34 -4.30
C ARG A 41 -0.56 4.90 -4.77
N ALA A 42 0.08 4.62 -5.92
CA ALA A 42 0.19 3.27 -6.44
C ALA A 42 1.01 2.38 -5.52
N GLU A 43 2.14 2.89 -5.01
CA GLU A 43 2.97 2.18 -4.04
C GLU A 43 2.23 1.91 -2.73
N ALA A 44 1.50 2.91 -2.23
CA ALA A 44 0.69 2.75 -1.02
C ALA A 44 -0.40 1.70 -1.20
N ALA A 45 -1.03 1.65 -2.37
CA ALA A 45 -2.04 0.64 -2.69
C ALA A 45 -1.44 -0.76 -2.73
N GLN A 46 -0.24 -0.92 -3.31
CA GLN A 46 0.48 -2.20 -3.32
C GLN A 46 0.88 -2.65 -1.93
N GLU A 47 1.39 -1.73 -1.11
CA GLU A 47 1.75 -2.01 0.28
C GLU A 47 0.53 -2.46 1.08
N MET A 48 -0.59 -1.79 0.91
CA MET A 48 -1.85 -2.16 1.56
C MET A 48 -2.31 -3.56 1.14
N GLN A 49 -2.20 -3.87 -0.15
CA GLN A 49 -2.56 -5.19 -0.67
C GLN A 49 -1.66 -6.28 -0.10
N ARG A 50 -0.35 -6.04 -0.03
CA ARG A 50 0.61 -6.97 0.59
C ARG A 50 0.30 -7.19 2.06
N ALA A 51 -0.01 -6.12 2.79
CA ALA A 51 -0.38 -6.21 4.20
C ALA A 51 -1.65 -7.02 4.39
N ARG A 52 -2.65 -6.83 3.54
CA ARG A 52 -3.89 -7.61 3.58
C ARG A 52 -3.64 -9.09 3.31
N GLU A 53 -2.81 -9.41 2.32
CA GLU A 53 -2.47 -10.79 2.01
C GLU A 53 -1.69 -11.45 3.14
N ALA A 54 -0.73 -10.73 3.73
CA ALA A 54 0.02 -11.23 4.88
C ALA A 54 -0.90 -11.50 6.07
N LEU A 55 -1.81 -10.58 6.39
CA LEU A 55 -2.79 -10.75 7.46
C LEU A 55 -3.74 -11.92 7.17
N ARG A 56 -4.19 -12.05 5.92
CA ARG A 56 -5.05 -13.18 5.52
C ARG A 56 -4.36 -14.51 5.74
N ASN A 57 -3.09 -14.60 5.37
CA ASN A 57 -2.29 -15.81 5.55
C ASN A 57 -2.08 -16.12 7.05
N GLU A 58 -1.80 -15.11 7.86
CA GLU A 58 -1.66 -15.26 9.30
C GLU A 58 -2.96 -15.71 9.96
N VAL A 59 -4.08 -15.10 9.59
CA VAL A 59 -5.40 -15.47 10.11
C VAL A 59 -5.75 -16.89 9.70
N ALA A 60 -5.47 -17.26 8.44
CA ALA A 60 -5.72 -18.62 7.96
C ALA A 60 -4.88 -19.64 8.73
N ALA A 61 -3.59 -19.36 8.94
CA ALA A 61 -2.70 -20.23 9.71
C ALA A 61 -3.19 -20.37 11.16
N LEU A 62 -3.60 -19.27 11.77
CA LEU A 62 -4.12 -19.26 13.13
C LEU A 62 -5.43 -20.03 13.23
N ALA A 63 -6.30 -19.90 12.25
CA ALA A 63 -7.56 -20.63 12.19
C ALA A 63 -7.32 -22.13 12.08
N VAL A 64 -6.38 -22.55 11.22
CA VAL A 64 -6.01 -23.96 11.06
C VAL A 64 -5.40 -24.51 12.36
N ALA A 65 -4.49 -23.77 12.99
CA ALA A 65 -3.87 -24.16 14.24
C ALA A 65 -4.92 -24.29 15.36
N GLY A 66 -5.86 -23.36 15.42
CA GLY A 66 -6.97 -23.43 16.37
C GLY A 66 -7.87 -24.62 16.14
N ALA A 67 -8.20 -24.89 14.88
CA ALA A 67 -9.02 -26.07 14.51
C ALA A 67 -8.30 -27.37 14.85
N GLU A 68 -7.00 -27.46 14.61
CA GLU A 68 -6.20 -28.63 14.97
C GLU A 68 -6.20 -28.87 16.46
N GLN A 69 -6.08 -27.83 17.28
CA GLN A 69 -6.14 -27.96 18.73
C GLN A 69 -7.51 -28.41 19.22
N ILE A 70 -8.58 -27.89 18.62
CA ILE A 70 -9.93 -28.29 18.97
C ILE A 70 -10.17 -29.76 18.60
N LEU A 71 -9.75 -30.17 17.40
CA LEU A 71 -9.87 -31.57 16.97
C LEU A 71 -9.04 -32.50 17.83
N ALA A 72 -7.83 -32.11 18.21
CA ALA A 72 -6.98 -32.91 19.08
C ALA A 72 -7.64 -33.13 20.46
N ARG A 73 -8.25 -32.09 21.01
CA ARG A 73 -8.98 -32.20 22.29
C ARG A 73 -10.20 -33.10 22.16
N GLU A 74 -10.96 -33.02 21.06
CA GLU A 74 -12.12 -33.87 20.83
C GLU A 74 -11.72 -35.34 20.67
N VAL A 75 -10.64 -35.59 19.93
CA VAL A 75 -10.08 -36.93 19.78
C VAL A 75 -9.63 -37.49 21.13
N ASP A 76 -8.90 -36.68 21.92
CA ASP A 76 -8.48 -37.08 23.27
C ASP A 76 -9.64 -37.38 24.20
N LYS A 77 -10.68 -36.56 24.15
CA LYS A 77 -11.93 -36.81 24.91
C LYS A 77 -12.58 -38.11 24.53
N THR A 78 -12.70 -38.37 23.23
CA THR A 78 -13.29 -39.59 22.70
C THR A 78 -12.48 -40.82 23.08
N ALA A 79 -11.14 -40.72 22.94
CA ALA A 79 -10.26 -41.80 23.35
C ALA A 79 -10.30 -42.05 24.84
N HIS A 80 -10.37 -40.98 25.63
CA HIS A 80 -10.48 -41.09 27.08
C HIS A 80 -11.80 -41.68 27.52
N ALA A 81 -12.90 -41.28 26.89
CA ALA A 81 -14.23 -41.86 27.14
C ALA A 81 -14.28 -43.35 26.81
N ALA A 82 -13.69 -43.75 25.69
CA ALA A 82 -13.62 -45.16 25.29
C ALA A 82 -12.80 -45.97 26.29
N MET A 83 -11.70 -45.42 26.79
CA MET A 83 -10.87 -46.07 27.79
C MET A 83 -11.62 -46.22 29.10
N LEU A 84 -12.36 -45.22 29.53
CA LEU A 84 -13.22 -45.28 30.73
C LEU A 84 -14.33 -46.34 30.59
N GLU A 85 -14.94 -46.44 29.42
CA GLU A 85 -15.94 -47.47 29.13
C GLU A 85 -15.35 -48.88 29.23
N GLN A 86 -14.14 -49.08 28.70
CA GLN A 86 -13.45 -50.35 28.82
C GLN A 86 -13.11 -50.67 30.26
N LEU A 87 -12.70 -49.72 31.06
CA LEU A 87 -12.43 -49.90 32.48
C LEU A 87 -13.71 -50.28 33.21
N LYS A 88 -14.83 -49.64 32.93
CA LYS A 88 -16.13 -49.97 33.48
C LYS A 88 -16.55 -51.41 33.17
N ALA A 89 -16.29 -51.84 31.95
CA ALA A 89 -16.63 -53.20 31.51
C ALA A 89 -15.79 -54.27 32.23
N LYS A 90 -14.59 -53.92 32.65
CA LYS A 90 -13.71 -54.84 33.42
C LYS A 90 -14.01 -54.92 34.91
N LEU A 91 -14.74 -53.93 35.39
CA LEU A 91 -15.21 -53.90 36.76
C LEU A 91 -16.50 -54.72 36.90
#